data_079b76a003734df51f1a69a2cc90cf4b
#
_entry.id   079b76a003734df51f1a69a2cc90cf4b
#
_cell.length_a   1.000
_cell.length_b   1.000
_cell.length_c   1.000
_cell.angle_alpha   90.00
_cell.angle_beta   90.00
_cell.angle_gamma   90.00
#
_symmetry.space_group_name_H-M   'P 1'
#
loop_
_entity.id
_entity.type
_entity.pdbx_description
1 polymer ?
#
loop_
_entity_poly.entity_id
_entity_poly.type
_entity_poly.pdbx_seq_one_letter_code
_entity_poly.pdbx_strand_id
1 'polypeptide(L)'
;MQKISQRGISVITGLLLVVGMLYLSKELAVSVTGKNVLTKEEPVCIVLDAGHGGNDPGKIGINGSEEKDINLAIAKRVTQYLEANGIRVVMTREEDEGLYDANAENKKVQDMKRRIAVMEEAKPLATVSIHQNSYTEEYVNGAQVFYYKDSREGERLAELLQESLRARLNPENHRQKKANDSYYLLKKTQIPTVIVECGFLSNSREAQLLGQEEYQDKVAWAIHMGILQYIQEIQGGNERFAFSFPGKCDILQKSMQFRIGDSV
;
A
#
# COMPACT_ATOMS: atom_id res chain seq x y z
N MET A 1 34.28 47.48 -55.71
CA MET A 1 33.31 46.57 -55.04
C MET A 1 33.42 45.21 -55.67
N GLN A 2 33.98 44.22 -54.99
CA GLN A 2 34.11 42.84 -55.48
C GLN A 2 32.72 42.18 -55.45
N LYS A 3 32.24 41.71 -56.60
CA LYS A 3 30.99 40.90 -56.69
C LYS A 3 31.25 39.52 -56.09
N ILE A 4 30.63 39.22 -54.96
CA ILE A 4 30.64 37.87 -54.40
C ILE A 4 29.98 36.97 -55.42
N SER A 5 30.67 35.87 -55.81
CA SER A 5 30.16 34.95 -56.82
C SER A 5 28.94 34.19 -56.24
N GLN A 6 27.96 33.84 -57.08
CA GLN A 6 26.77 33.06 -56.65
C GLN A 6 27.17 31.74 -55.93
N ARG A 7 28.28 31.14 -56.33
CA ARG A 7 28.86 29.95 -55.64
C ARG A 7 29.26 30.24 -54.19
N GLY A 8 29.86 31.48 -53.96
CA GLY A 8 30.25 31.90 -52.60
C GLY A 8 29.05 32.06 -51.69
N ILE A 9 27.95 32.64 -52.20
CA ILE A 9 26.69 32.82 -51.46
C ILE A 9 26.09 31.46 -51.08
N SER A 10 26.02 30.50 -52.02
CA SER A 10 25.48 29.16 -51.75
C SER A 10 26.28 28.39 -50.70
N VAL A 11 27.61 28.53 -50.68
CA VAL A 11 28.48 27.87 -49.68
C VAL A 11 28.23 28.49 -48.28
N ILE A 12 28.14 29.82 -48.19
CA ILE A 12 27.86 30.49 -46.92
C ILE A 12 26.48 30.14 -46.37
N THR A 13 25.46 30.11 -47.24
CA THR A 13 24.11 29.69 -46.84
C THR A 13 24.05 28.25 -46.35
N GLY A 14 24.76 27.32 -47.04
CA GLY A 14 24.89 25.93 -46.63
C GLY A 14 25.56 25.78 -45.25
N LEU A 15 26.63 26.57 -45.03
CA LEU A 15 27.32 26.53 -43.72
C LEU A 15 26.46 27.07 -42.57
N LEU A 16 25.70 28.15 -42.83
CA LEU A 16 24.75 28.71 -41.85
C LEU A 16 23.61 27.74 -41.49
N LEU A 17 23.12 27.00 -42.49
CA LEU A 17 22.10 25.97 -42.24
C LEU A 17 22.64 24.78 -41.42
N VAL A 18 23.86 24.34 -41.67
CA VAL A 18 24.49 23.27 -40.88
C VAL A 18 24.75 23.73 -39.43
N VAL A 19 25.27 24.97 -39.26
CA VAL A 19 25.47 25.52 -37.92
C VAL A 19 24.13 25.70 -37.18
N GLY A 20 23.11 26.18 -37.89
CA GLY A 20 21.73 26.27 -37.33
C GLY A 20 21.14 24.92 -36.89
N MET A 21 21.32 23.87 -37.70
CA MET A 21 20.91 22.51 -37.35
C MET A 21 21.67 21.96 -36.17
N LEU A 22 22.98 22.19 -36.09
CA LEU A 22 23.79 21.77 -34.93
C LEU A 22 23.37 22.53 -33.65
N TYR A 23 23.03 23.80 -33.77
CA TYR A 23 22.54 24.57 -32.62
C TYR A 23 21.17 24.08 -32.15
N LEU A 24 20.23 23.86 -33.07
CA LEU A 24 18.91 23.30 -32.76
C LEU A 24 19.00 21.90 -32.18
N SER A 25 19.88 21.05 -32.70
CA SER A 25 20.09 19.70 -32.17
C SER A 25 20.67 19.72 -30.75
N LYS A 26 21.54 20.70 -30.44
CA LYS A 26 22.09 20.89 -29.10
C LYS A 26 21.02 21.38 -28.11
N GLU A 27 20.19 22.34 -28.52
CA GLU A 27 19.07 22.82 -27.71
C GLU A 27 18.03 21.72 -27.46
N LEU A 28 17.70 20.92 -28.49
CA LEU A 28 16.81 19.76 -28.32
C LEU A 28 17.42 18.71 -27.39
N ALA A 29 18.72 18.40 -27.55
CA ALA A 29 19.42 17.44 -26.71
C ALA A 29 19.46 17.94 -25.24
N VAL A 30 19.71 19.22 -25.00
CA VAL A 30 19.66 19.83 -23.66
C VAL A 30 18.24 19.81 -23.09
N SER A 31 17.22 20.05 -23.92
CA SER A 31 15.82 19.99 -23.49
C SER A 31 15.38 18.55 -23.13
N VAL A 32 15.88 17.54 -23.85
CA VAL A 32 15.59 16.13 -23.60
C VAL A 32 16.42 15.62 -22.40
N THR A 33 17.70 16.00 -22.30
CA THR A 33 18.56 15.57 -21.18
C THR A 33 18.35 16.39 -19.92
N GLY A 34 18.00 17.68 -20.04
CA GLY A 34 17.69 18.56 -18.89
C GLY A 34 16.38 18.22 -18.17
N LYS A 35 15.43 17.50 -18.83
CA LYS A 35 14.22 16.98 -18.20
C LYS A 35 14.40 15.61 -17.56
N ASN A 36 15.51 14.93 -17.80
CA ASN A 36 15.84 13.62 -17.23
C ASN A 36 17.13 13.66 -16.40
N VAL A 37 17.32 14.67 -15.55
CA VAL A 37 18.02 14.40 -14.31
C VAL A 37 17.01 13.56 -13.52
N LEU A 38 17.10 12.26 -13.68
CA LEU A 38 16.54 11.30 -12.74
C LEU A 38 17.22 11.61 -11.40
N THR A 39 16.67 12.55 -10.66
CA THR A 39 16.72 12.47 -9.22
C THR A 39 16.04 11.12 -8.96
N LYS A 40 16.82 10.14 -8.57
CA LYS A 40 16.33 8.85 -8.11
C LYS A 40 15.55 9.17 -6.85
N GLU A 41 14.27 9.57 -7.04
CA GLU A 41 13.37 9.77 -5.92
C GLU A 41 13.32 8.43 -5.22
N GLU A 42 13.65 8.42 -3.95
CA GLU A 42 13.55 7.22 -3.15
C GLU A 42 12.12 6.67 -3.29
N PRO A 43 11.96 5.37 -3.56
CA PRO A 43 10.63 4.80 -3.73
C PRO A 43 9.80 5.04 -2.47
N VAL A 44 8.51 5.34 -2.66
CA VAL A 44 7.57 5.44 -1.55
C VAL A 44 7.70 4.19 -0.69
N CYS A 45 7.81 4.37 0.61
CA CYS A 45 7.89 3.29 1.57
C CYS A 45 6.59 3.19 2.36
N ILE A 46 6.08 1.97 2.50
CA ILE A 46 4.97 1.60 3.37
C ILE A 46 5.48 0.55 4.37
N VAL A 47 5.13 0.69 5.64
CA VAL A 47 5.33 -0.38 6.61
C VAL A 47 4.04 -1.18 6.74
N LEU A 48 4.16 -2.50 6.67
CA LEU A 48 3.09 -3.43 6.99
C LEU A 48 3.43 -4.14 8.31
N ASP A 49 2.55 -3.99 9.27
CA ASP A 49 2.66 -4.66 10.56
C ASP A 49 1.69 -5.85 10.60
N ALA A 50 2.22 -7.07 10.59
CA ALA A 50 1.41 -8.26 10.81
C ALA A 50 1.25 -8.45 12.33
N GLY A 51 0.09 -8.08 12.86
CA GLY A 51 -0.20 -8.14 14.29
C GLY A 51 0.07 -9.51 14.91
N HIS A 52 0.47 -9.54 16.20
CA HIS A 52 0.80 -10.75 16.94
C HIS A 52 2.03 -11.50 16.37
N GLY A 53 2.21 -12.77 16.77
CA GLY A 53 3.31 -13.63 16.28
C GLY A 53 4.04 -14.40 17.38
N GLY A 54 4.66 -15.52 17.02
CA GLY A 54 5.34 -16.40 17.96
C GLY A 54 4.39 -16.91 19.05
N ASN A 55 4.71 -16.61 20.31
CA ASN A 55 3.90 -17.06 21.47
C ASN A 55 2.58 -16.29 21.66
N ASP A 56 2.37 -15.18 20.93
CA ASP A 56 1.12 -14.43 20.96
C ASP A 56 0.26 -14.82 19.73
N PRO A 57 -0.72 -15.72 19.88
CA PRO A 57 -1.58 -16.14 18.77
C PRO A 57 -2.58 -15.05 18.34
N GLY A 58 -2.73 -13.98 19.14
CA GLY A 58 -3.86 -13.06 19.02
C GLY A 58 -5.16 -13.70 19.46
N LYS A 59 -6.24 -13.43 18.74
CA LYS A 59 -7.53 -14.10 18.96
C LYS A 59 -7.54 -15.46 18.32
N ILE A 60 -8.12 -16.42 19.04
CA ILE A 60 -8.44 -17.72 18.48
C ILE A 60 -9.86 -17.65 17.93
N GLY A 61 -10.00 -17.92 16.66
CA GLY A 61 -11.28 -17.93 15.97
C GLY A 61 -12.20 -19.04 16.47
N ILE A 62 -13.49 -18.84 16.26
CA ILE A 62 -14.51 -19.86 16.60
C ILE A 62 -14.28 -21.19 15.84
N ASN A 63 -13.56 -21.13 14.72
CA ASN A 63 -13.12 -22.28 13.91
C ASN A 63 -11.73 -22.81 14.29
N GLY A 64 -11.10 -22.27 15.35
CA GLY A 64 -9.77 -22.66 15.83
C GLY A 64 -8.60 -21.98 15.09
N SER A 65 -8.85 -21.09 14.12
CA SER A 65 -7.79 -20.35 13.44
C SER A 65 -7.11 -19.33 14.38
N GLU A 66 -5.81 -19.14 14.21
CA GLU A 66 -5.05 -18.16 14.97
C GLU A 66 -4.96 -16.83 14.20
N GLU A 67 -5.22 -15.73 14.89
CA GLU A 67 -5.18 -14.39 14.31
C GLU A 67 -3.81 -14.08 13.67
N LYS A 68 -2.72 -14.45 14.36
CA LYS A 68 -1.35 -14.19 13.89
C LYS A 68 -1.05 -14.75 12.50
N ASP A 69 -1.61 -15.94 12.17
CA ASP A 69 -1.38 -16.62 10.90
C ASP A 69 -2.13 -15.92 9.78
N ILE A 70 -3.36 -15.52 10.03
CA ILE A 70 -4.20 -14.79 9.09
C ILE A 70 -3.58 -13.40 8.81
N ASN A 71 -3.13 -12.70 9.86
CA ASN A 71 -2.48 -11.41 9.74
C ASN A 71 -1.23 -11.48 8.84
N LEU A 72 -0.39 -12.49 9.07
CA LEU A 72 0.83 -12.69 8.29
C LEU A 72 0.51 -13.04 6.82
N ALA A 73 -0.45 -13.92 6.60
CA ALA A 73 -0.85 -14.33 5.26
C ALA A 73 -1.39 -13.14 4.44
N ILE A 74 -2.23 -12.29 5.03
CA ILE A 74 -2.74 -11.07 4.40
C ILE A 74 -1.60 -10.07 4.16
N ALA A 75 -0.74 -9.83 5.15
CA ALA A 75 0.37 -8.88 5.03
C ALA A 75 1.33 -9.25 3.89
N LYS A 76 1.71 -10.53 3.77
CA LYS A 76 2.54 -11.04 2.66
C LYS A 76 1.90 -10.80 1.28
N ARG A 77 0.58 -10.97 1.15
CA ARG A 77 -0.15 -10.69 -0.11
C ARG A 77 -0.21 -9.19 -0.42
N VAL A 78 -0.44 -8.35 0.59
CA VAL A 78 -0.39 -6.88 0.43
C VAL A 78 1.00 -6.44 -0.03
N THR A 79 2.07 -7.01 0.56
CA THR A 79 3.46 -6.75 0.15
C THR A 79 3.66 -7.04 -1.33
N GLN A 80 3.24 -8.21 -1.81
CA GLN A 80 3.36 -8.57 -3.23
C GLN A 80 2.67 -7.57 -4.15
N TYR A 81 1.47 -7.12 -3.79
CA TYR A 81 0.74 -6.13 -4.59
C TYR A 81 1.42 -4.75 -4.60
N LEU A 82 1.91 -4.29 -3.46
CA LEU A 82 2.58 -2.99 -3.36
C LEU A 82 3.92 -2.99 -4.10
N GLU A 83 4.73 -4.04 -3.95
CA GLU A 83 6.02 -4.18 -4.62
C GLU A 83 5.86 -4.29 -6.14
N ALA A 84 4.82 -4.97 -6.62
CA ALA A 84 4.48 -5.01 -8.04
C ALA A 84 4.16 -3.62 -8.62
N ASN A 85 3.78 -2.65 -7.76
CA ASN A 85 3.57 -1.24 -8.12
C ASN A 85 4.80 -0.35 -7.85
N GLY A 86 5.97 -0.95 -7.57
CA GLY A 86 7.22 -0.21 -7.33
C GLY A 86 7.28 0.49 -5.96
N ILE A 87 6.44 0.11 -5.01
CA ILE A 87 6.41 0.65 -3.65
C ILE A 87 7.33 -0.21 -2.78
N ARG A 88 8.24 0.41 -2.06
CA ARG A 88 9.09 -0.27 -1.08
C ARG A 88 8.24 -0.66 0.13
N VAL A 89 8.29 -1.92 0.51
CA VAL A 89 7.59 -2.42 1.69
C VAL A 89 8.60 -2.86 2.75
N VAL A 90 8.33 -2.54 4.00
CA VAL A 90 9.02 -3.08 5.17
C VAL A 90 7.98 -3.76 6.04
N MET A 91 8.16 -5.05 6.29
CA MET A 91 7.31 -5.81 7.20
C MET A 91 7.89 -5.80 8.60
N THR A 92 7.07 -5.72 9.65
CA THR A 92 7.55 -5.85 11.03
C THR A 92 8.00 -7.26 11.35
N ARG A 93 7.38 -8.27 10.73
CA ARG A 93 7.81 -9.67 10.74
C ARG A 93 7.43 -10.35 9.42
N GLU A 94 8.23 -11.30 9.01
CA GLU A 94 8.02 -12.08 7.79
C GLU A 94 7.70 -13.56 8.07
N GLU A 95 7.91 -14.00 9.31
CA GLU A 95 7.66 -15.35 9.78
C GLU A 95 6.76 -15.38 11.02
N ASP A 96 6.42 -16.59 11.52
CA ASP A 96 5.70 -16.74 12.79
C ASP A 96 6.65 -16.52 13.97
N GLU A 97 6.97 -15.29 14.22
CA GLU A 97 7.85 -14.84 15.29
C GLU A 97 7.30 -13.61 16.02
N GLY A 98 7.69 -13.45 17.26
CA GLY A 98 7.49 -12.19 17.99
C GLY A 98 8.81 -11.43 18.07
N LEU A 99 8.74 -10.12 18.06
CA LEU A 99 9.91 -9.24 18.10
C LEU A 99 10.42 -9.07 19.54
N TYR A 100 10.73 -10.16 20.21
CA TYR A 100 11.21 -10.18 21.58
C TYR A 100 12.30 -11.22 21.80
N ASP A 101 13.16 -11.00 22.80
CA ASP A 101 14.16 -11.98 23.19
C ASP A 101 13.52 -13.12 24.00
N ALA A 102 14.08 -14.32 23.88
CA ALA A 102 13.56 -15.50 24.57
C ALA A 102 13.45 -15.27 26.09
N ASN A 103 14.41 -14.53 26.67
CA ASN A 103 14.52 -14.25 28.10
C ASN A 103 13.94 -12.88 28.52
N ALA A 104 13.14 -12.22 27.67
CA ALA A 104 12.53 -10.94 28.01
C ALA A 104 11.55 -11.10 29.19
N GLU A 105 11.66 -10.24 30.19
CA GLU A 105 10.74 -10.19 31.34
C GLU A 105 9.29 -9.92 30.89
N ASN A 106 9.13 -9.02 29.94
CA ASN A 106 7.83 -8.71 29.35
C ASN A 106 7.90 -8.73 27.83
N LYS A 107 7.68 -9.91 27.26
CA LYS A 107 7.72 -10.16 25.81
C LYS A 107 6.80 -9.25 25.04
N LYS A 108 5.58 -9.04 25.53
CA LYS A 108 4.59 -8.18 24.84
C LYS A 108 5.02 -6.70 24.76
N VAL A 109 5.57 -6.18 25.85
CA VAL A 109 6.08 -4.80 25.86
C VAL A 109 7.28 -4.66 24.94
N GLN A 110 8.19 -5.64 24.93
CA GLN A 110 9.36 -5.62 24.06
C GLN A 110 8.95 -5.72 22.59
N ASP A 111 8.04 -6.63 22.24
CA ASP A 111 7.47 -6.79 20.91
C ASP A 111 6.92 -5.46 20.39
N MET A 112 6.02 -4.83 21.13
CA MET A 112 5.42 -3.56 20.74
C MET A 112 6.44 -2.43 20.56
N LYS A 113 7.48 -2.36 21.40
CA LYS A 113 8.55 -1.37 21.25
C LYS A 113 9.39 -1.62 20.00
N ARG A 114 9.70 -2.87 19.69
CA ARG A 114 10.49 -3.24 18.52
C ARG A 114 9.71 -3.02 17.21
N ARG A 115 8.40 -3.28 17.20
CA ARG A 115 7.53 -2.92 16.05
C ARG A 115 7.60 -1.42 15.76
N ILE A 116 7.46 -0.58 16.80
CA ILE A 116 7.59 0.87 16.64
C ILE A 116 8.99 1.25 16.15
N ALA A 117 10.05 0.64 16.67
CA ALA A 117 11.41 0.91 16.20
C ALA A 117 11.60 0.60 14.71
N VAL A 118 11.05 -0.54 14.22
CA VAL A 118 11.05 -0.88 12.78
C VAL A 118 10.32 0.19 11.96
N MET A 119 9.17 0.66 12.44
CA MET A 119 8.40 1.71 11.77
C MET A 119 9.19 3.02 11.68
N GLU A 120 9.79 3.45 12.79
CA GLU A 120 10.55 4.71 12.85
C GLU A 120 11.83 4.65 12.01
N GLU A 121 12.54 3.51 12.01
CA GLU A 121 13.74 3.30 11.21
C GLU A 121 13.45 3.31 9.71
N ALA A 122 12.36 2.70 9.30
CA ALA A 122 11.94 2.62 7.89
C ALA A 122 11.55 3.97 7.31
N LYS A 123 11.16 4.96 8.14
CA LYS A 123 10.66 6.29 7.75
C LYS A 123 9.62 6.22 6.63
N PRO A 124 8.55 5.45 6.80
CA PRO A 124 7.56 5.24 5.74
C PRO A 124 6.65 6.46 5.57
N LEU A 125 5.96 6.50 4.43
CA LEU A 125 4.84 7.42 4.21
C LEU A 125 3.68 7.10 5.17
N ALA A 126 3.43 5.82 5.42
CA ALA A 126 2.40 5.34 6.33
C ALA A 126 2.69 3.91 6.81
N THR A 127 2.03 3.53 7.90
CA THR A 127 2.02 2.17 8.44
C THR A 127 0.60 1.61 8.47
N VAL A 128 0.43 0.38 8.01
CA VAL A 128 -0.82 -0.37 8.09
C VAL A 128 -0.60 -1.62 8.91
N SER A 129 -1.21 -1.67 10.09
CA SER A 129 -1.21 -2.83 10.98
C SER A 129 -2.44 -3.69 10.68
N ILE A 130 -2.22 -4.98 10.43
CA ILE A 130 -3.24 -5.93 10.00
C ILE A 130 -3.61 -6.83 11.17
N HIS A 131 -4.89 -6.86 11.50
CA HIS A 131 -5.48 -7.56 12.63
C HIS A 131 -6.81 -8.20 12.28
N GLN A 132 -7.31 -9.04 13.19
CA GLN A 132 -8.65 -9.59 13.17
C GLN A 132 -9.36 -9.25 14.47
N ASN A 133 -10.61 -8.82 14.35
CA ASN A 133 -11.41 -8.43 15.49
C ASN A 133 -12.05 -9.64 16.20
N SER A 134 -12.54 -9.40 17.40
CA SER A 134 -13.35 -10.35 18.14
C SER A 134 -14.31 -9.60 19.07
N TYR A 135 -15.51 -10.12 19.22
CA TYR A 135 -16.54 -9.56 20.10
C TYR A 135 -17.31 -10.65 20.83
N THR A 136 -18.05 -10.27 21.88
CA THR A 136 -18.79 -11.22 22.71
C THR A 136 -19.94 -11.85 21.93
N GLU A 137 -20.66 -11.03 21.18
CA GLU A 137 -21.80 -11.47 20.38
C GLU A 137 -21.35 -11.92 18.99
N GLU A 138 -21.69 -13.17 18.66
CA GLU A 138 -21.27 -13.81 17.41
C GLU A 138 -21.80 -13.11 16.15
N TYR A 139 -22.98 -12.45 16.23
CA TYR A 139 -23.57 -11.77 15.07
C TYR A 139 -22.80 -10.51 14.63
N VAL A 140 -21.89 -10.02 15.46
CA VAL A 140 -21.06 -8.84 15.14
C VAL A 140 -20.07 -9.17 14.04
N ASN A 141 -20.04 -8.35 12.98
CA ASN A 141 -19.24 -8.59 11.79
C ASN A 141 -18.83 -7.29 11.11
N GLY A 142 -18.02 -7.39 10.06
CA GLY A 142 -17.63 -6.30 9.17
C GLY A 142 -16.26 -5.70 9.50
N ALA A 143 -15.42 -5.53 8.45
CA ALA A 143 -14.13 -4.89 8.58
C ALA A 143 -14.23 -3.46 9.10
N GLN A 144 -13.25 -3.04 9.93
CA GLN A 144 -13.21 -1.69 10.52
C GLN A 144 -11.77 -1.20 10.63
N VAL A 145 -11.54 0.07 10.28
CA VAL A 145 -10.21 0.70 10.37
C VAL A 145 -10.17 1.69 11.54
N PHE A 146 -9.12 1.54 12.36
CA PHE A 146 -8.86 2.41 13.50
C PHE A 146 -7.65 3.31 13.22
N TYR A 147 -7.73 4.55 13.71
CA TYR A 147 -6.66 5.53 13.62
C TYR A 147 -6.49 6.29 14.94
N TYR A 148 -5.32 6.92 15.15
CA TYR A 148 -5.12 7.77 16.32
C TYR A 148 -5.97 9.04 16.21
N LYS A 149 -6.73 9.36 17.24
CA LYS A 149 -7.70 10.47 17.24
C LYS A 149 -7.12 11.84 16.86
N ASP A 150 -5.83 12.06 17.14
CA ASP A 150 -5.13 13.32 16.88
C ASP A 150 -4.29 13.27 15.59
N SER A 151 -4.36 12.20 14.81
CA SER A 151 -3.65 12.03 13.52
C SER A 151 -4.58 12.32 12.35
N ARG A 152 -4.43 13.48 11.72
CA ARG A 152 -5.21 13.87 10.54
C ARG A 152 -4.88 13.00 9.32
N GLU A 153 -3.60 12.71 9.10
CA GLU A 153 -3.13 11.85 8.02
C GLU A 153 -3.56 10.40 8.24
N GLY A 154 -3.50 9.92 9.50
CA GLY A 154 -4.01 8.61 9.89
C GLY A 154 -5.52 8.51 9.70
N GLU A 155 -6.28 9.56 9.99
CA GLU A 155 -7.72 9.63 9.73
C GLU A 155 -8.02 9.49 8.24
N ARG A 156 -7.26 10.21 7.38
CA ARG A 156 -7.47 10.13 5.92
C ARG A 156 -7.14 8.77 5.36
N LEU A 157 -6.02 8.18 5.79
CA LEU A 157 -5.66 6.81 5.41
C LEU A 157 -6.75 5.81 5.84
N ALA A 158 -7.26 5.95 7.08
CA ALA A 158 -8.32 5.09 7.59
C ALA A 158 -9.62 5.21 6.79
N GLU A 159 -9.96 6.39 6.32
CA GLU A 159 -11.14 6.63 5.47
C GLU A 159 -11.03 5.87 4.15
N LEU A 160 -9.92 6.06 3.42
CA LEU A 160 -9.69 5.42 2.12
C LEU A 160 -9.66 3.89 2.23
N LEU A 161 -9.01 3.36 3.28
CA LEU A 161 -9.02 1.93 3.55
C LEU A 161 -10.41 1.40 3.91
N GLN A 162 -11.16 2.10 4.75
CA GLN A 162 -12.52 1.70 5.14
C GLN A 162 -13.45 1.65 3.92
N GLU A 163 -13.37 2.65 3.04
CA GLU A 163 -14.15 2.69 1.81
C GLU A 163 -13.76 1.55 0.86
N SER A 164 -12.46 1.30 0.71
CA SER A 164 -11.94 0.23 -0.13
C SER A 164 -12.39 -1.15 0.36
N LEU A 165 -12.28 -1.41 1.66
CA LEU A 165 -12.74 -2.66 2.29
C LEU A 165 -14.24 -2.86 2.10
N ARG A 166 -15.04 -1.82 2.39
CA ARG A 166 -16.50 -1.88 2.19
C ARG A 166 -16.86 -2.20 0.74
N ALA A 167 -16.31 -1.46 -0.20
CA ALA A 167 -16.66 -1.61 -1.61
C ALA A 167 -16.29 -2.99 -2.18
N ARG A 168 -15.23 -3.64 -1.67
CA ARG A 168 -14.68 -4.87 -2.26
C ARG A 168 -15.00 -6.15 -1.49
N LEU A 169 -15.21 -6.05 -0.18
CA LEU A 169 -15.50 -7.24 0.64
C LEU A 169 -16.98 -7.37 0.97
N ASN A 170 -17.61 -6.28 1.42
CA ASN A 170 -19.01 -6.29 1.81
C ASN A 170 -19.61 -4.89 1.71
N PRO A 171 -20.36 -4.57 0.63
CA PRO A 171 -21.03 -3.28 0.47
C PRO A 171 -22.05 -2.96 1.58
N GLU A 172 -22.61 -3.99 2.23
CA GLU A 172 -23.54 -3.87 3.35
C GLU A 172 -22.86 -3.62 4.69
N ASN A 173 -21.53 -3.51 4.71
CA ASN A 173 -20.80 -3.16 5.91
C ASN A 173 -21.04 -1.69 6.27
N HIS A 174 -21.78 -1.44 7.36
CA HIS A 174 -22.10 -0.09 7.84
C HIS A 174 -21.06 0.50 8.80
N ARG A 175 -19.97 -0.25 9.09
CA ARG A 175 -18.90 0.26 9.95
C ARG A 175 -18.18 1.41 9.28
N GLN A 176 -17.82 2.40 10.10
CA GLN A 176 -17.06 3.57 9.70
C GLN A 176 -15.64 3.48 10.30
N LYS A 177 -14.69 4.21 9.71
CA LYS A 177 -13.41 4.46 10.36
C LYS A 177 -13.62 4.92 11.79
N LYS A 178 -12.76 4.54 12.73
CA LYS A 178 -12.97 4.82 14.16
C LYS A 178 -11.73 5.41 14.80
N ALA A 179 -11.88 6.58 15.40
CA ALA A 179 -10.85 7.19 16.23
C ALA A 179 -10.57 6.34 17.47
N ASN A 180 -9.30 6.20 17.83
CA ASN A 180 -8.86 5.45 19.00
C ASN A 180 -7.70 6.16 19.68
N ASP A 181 -7.69 6.17 21.03
CA ASP A 181 -6.61 6.75 21.85
C ASP A 181 -6.02 5.76 22.86
N SER A 182 -6.44 4.49 22.77
CA SER A 182 -6.02 3.43 23.69
C SER A 182 -5.01 2.45 23.06
N TYR A 183 -5.04 2.24 21.74
CA TYR A 183 -4.11 1.34 21.07
C TYR A 183 -2.69 1.88 21.13
N TYR A 184 -1.81 1.09 21.73
CA TYR A 184 -0.41 1.48 21.98
C TYR A 184 0.33 1.89 20.73
N LEU A 185 0.19 1.10 19.66
CA LEU A 185 0.83 1.35 18.37
C LEU A 185 0.41 2.70 17.78
N LEU A 186 -0.87 2.98 17.76
CA LEU A 186 -1.41 4.24 17.23
C LEU A 186 -0.95 5.45 18.02
N LYS A 187 -0.81 5.30 19.34
CA LYS A 187 -0.49 6.39 20.26
C LYS A 187 1.01 6.73 20.30
N LYS A 188 1.89 5.78 20.01
CA LYS A 188 3.33 5.90 20.25
C LYS A 188 4.16 6.22 19.03
N THR A 189 3.57 6.25 17.85
CA THR A 189 4.25 6.68 16.63
C THR A 189 3.74 8.03 16.15
N GLN A 190 4.62 8.80 15.49
CA GLN A 190 4.26 10.03 14.77
C GLN A 190 3.96 9.77 13.29
N ILE A 191 4.22 8.55 12.83
CA ILE A 191 3.95 8.12 11.46
C ILE A 191 2.44 7.94 11.30
N PRO A 192 1.83 8.37 10.18
CA PRO A 192 0.44 8.06 9.86
C PRO A 192 0.22 6.55 9.94
N THR A 193 -0.47 6.08 10.98
CA THR A 193 -0.63 4.65 11.29
C THR A 193 -2.09 4.32 11.50
N VAL A 194 -2.51 3.20 10.93
CA VAL A 194 -3.85 2.63 11.10
C VAL A 194 -3.77 1.16 11.50
N ILE A 195 -4.83 0.70 12.18
CA ILE A 195 -5.07 -0.73 12.43
C ILE A 195 -6.28 -1.14 11.62
N VAL A 196 -6.11 -2.12 10.75
CA VAL A 196 -7.17 -2.71 9.93
C VAL A 196 -7.63 -4.00 10.58
N GLU A 197 -8.81 -3.97 11.17
CA GLU A 197 -9.53 -5.15 11.62
C GLU A 197 -10.30 -5.74 10.44
N CYS A 198 -9.77 -6.79 9.82
CA CYS A 198 -10.26 -7.29 8.53
C CYS A 198 -11.62 -7.99 8.62
N GLY A 199 -12.01 -8.45 9.80
CA GLY A 199 -13.27 -9.12 10.12
C GLY A 199 -13.22 -9.69 11.52
N PHE A 200 -14.28 -10.38 11.94
CA PHE A 200 -14.43 -10.89 13.29
C PHE A 200 -14.20 -12.40 13.36
N LEU A 201 -13.16 -12.84 14.08
CA LEU A 201 -12.92 -14.26 14.34
C LEU A 201 -13.93 -14.89 15.30
N SER A 202 -14.71 -14.07 16.00
CA SER A 202 -15.87 -14.49 16.81
C SER A 202 -17.14 -14.70 15.99
N ASN A 203 -17.18 -14.27 14.72
CA ASN A 203 -18.29 -14.53 13.81
C ASN A 203 -17.99 -15.76 12.96
N SER A 204 -18.86 -16.77 13.01
CA SER A 204 -18.61 -18.06 12.35
C SER A 204 -18.42 -17.94 10.84
N ARG A 205 -19.17 -17.07 10.17
CA ARG A 205 -19.05 -16.84 8.74
C ARG A 205 -17.74 -16.13 8.40
N GLU A 206 -17.39 -15.05 9.11
CA GLU A 206 -16.15 -14.30 8.83
C GLU A 206 -14.91 -15.11 9.20
N ALA A 207 -14.92 -15.84 10.32
CA ALA A 207 -13.82 -16.73 10.70
C ALA A 207 -13.57 -17.80 9.62
N GLN A 208 -14.63 -18.37 9.04
CA GLN A 208 -14.49 -19.33 7.94
C GLN A 208 -13.92 -18.67 6.67
N LEU A 209 -14.38 -17.47 6.30
CA LEU A 209 -13.88 -16.73 5.13
C LEU A 209 -12.41 -16.32 5.32
N LEU A 210 -12.06 -15.77 6.48
CA LEU A 210 -10.70 -15.31 6.82
C LEU A 210 -9.67 -16.45 6.84
N GLY A 211 -10.11 -17.70 7.09
CA GLY A 211 -9.28 -18.90 6.95
C GLY A 211 -9.03 -19.34 5.51
N GLN A 212 -9.70 -18.74 4.50
CA GLN A 212 -9.57 -19.13 3.10
C GLN A 212 -8.58 -18.22 2.38
N GLU A 213 -7.64 -18.81 1.66
CA GLU A 213 -6.62 -18.05 0.90
C GLU A 213 -7.23 -17.08 -0.11
N GLU A 214 -8.28 -17.49 -0.80
CA GLU A 214 -8.97 -16.66 -1.79
C GLU A 214 -9.58 -15.41 -1.13
N TYR A 215 -10.12 -15.54 0.07
CA TYR A 215 -10.68 -14.40 0.78
C TYR A 215 -9.59 -13.49 1.36
N GLN A 216 -8.51 -14.07 1.88
CA GLN A 216 -7.33 -13.32 2.32
C GLN A 216 -6.73 -12.50 1.17
N ASP A 217 -6.74 -13.05 -0.05
CA ASP A 217 -6.31 -12.33 -1.25
C ASP A 217 -7.23 -11.15 -1.59
N LYS A 218 -8.56 -11.32 -1.48
CA LYS A 218 -9.53 -10.22 -1.64
C LYS A 218 -9.33 -9.12 -0.60
N VAL A 219 -9.06 -9.50 0.66
CA VAL A 219 -8.75 -8.55 1.74
C VAL A 219 -7.46 -7.79 1.43
N ALA A 220 -6.40 -8.49 1.04
CA ALA A 220 -5.13 -7.90 0.68
C ALA A 220 -5.26 -6.93 -0.50
N TRP A 221 -6.02 -7.32 -1.52
CA TRP A 221 -6.33 -6.44 -2.65
C TRP A 221 -7.08 -5.18 -2.22
N ALA A 222 -8.05 -5.30 -1.32
CA ALA A 222 -8.79 -4.15 -0.80
C ALA A 222 -7.88 -3.19 -0.01
N ILE A 223 -6.98 -3.72 0.83
CA ILE A 223 -6.00 -2.92 1.58
C ILE A 223 -5.04 -2.23 0.61
N HIS A 224 -4.47 -2.95 -0.33
CA HIS A 224 -3.58 -2.42 -1.37
C HIS A 224 -4.21 -1.25 -2.12
N MET A 225 -5.46 -1.39 -2.57
CA MET A 225 -6.16 -0.33 -3.30
C MET A 225 -6.39 0.93 -2.45
N GLY A 226 -6.69 0.78 -1.15
CA GLY A 226 -6.80 1.92 -0.24
C GLY A 226 -5.46 2.63 -0.02
N ILE A 227 -4.35 1.87 0.09
CA ILE A 227 -3.00 2.42 0.19
C ILE A 227 -2.62 3.18 -1.10
N LEU A 228 -2.90 2.63 -2.29
CA LEU A 228 -2.63 3.31 -3.55
C LEU A 228 -3.39 4.64 -3.66
N GLN A 229 -4.66 4.67 -3.25
CA GLN A 229 -5.44 5.91 -3.23
C GLN A 229 -4.81 6.95 -2.30
N TYR A 230 -4.35 6.54 -1.11
CA TYR A 230 -3.67 7.43 -0.18
C TYR A 230 -2.36 7.99 -0.76
N ILE A 231 -1.52 7.14 -1.35
CA ILE A 231 -0.28 7.56 -2.01
C ILE A 231 -0.59 8.57 -3.12
N GLN A 232 -1.58 8.29 -3.95
CA GLN A 232 -1.99 9.17 -5.05
C GLN A 232 -2.45 10.53 -4.54
N GLU A 233 -3.20 10.61 -3.46
CA GLU A 233 -3.65 11.89 -2.88
C GLU A 233 -2.48 12.70 -2.31
N ILE A 234 -1.55 12.06 -1.60
CA ILE A 234 -0.37 12.75 -1.05
C ILE A 234 0.57 13.25 -2.15
N GLN A 235 0.71 12.48 -3.23
CA GLN A 235 1.59 12.82 -4.35
C GLN A 235 0.90 13.61 -5.46
N GLY A 236 -0.41 13.47 -5.61
CA GLY A 236 -1.22 14.10 -6.66
C GLY A 236 -1.37 15.62 -6.51
N GLY A 237 -0.93 16.20 -5.38
CA GLY A 237 -0.60 17.62 -5.28
C GLY A 237 0.61 18.02 -6.13
N ASN A 238 1.41 17.06 -6.61
CA ASN A 238 2.48 17.21 -7.59
C ASN A 238 2.09 16.37 -8.82
N GLU A 239 1.79 16.97 -9.95
CA GLU A 239 1.26 16.42 -11.22
C GLU A 239 2.07 15.26 -11.87
N ARG A 240 2.82 14.41 -11.13
CA ARG A 240 3.81 13.48 -11.67
C ARG A 240 3.49 12.00 -11.56
N PHE A 241 2.44 11.60 -10.87
CA PHE A 241 2.02 10.19 -10.84
C PHE A 241 0.60 10.03 -11.39
N ALA A 242 0.46 10.19 -12.70
CA ALA A 242 -0.61 9.47 -13.37
C ALA A 242 -0.21 7.99 -13.37
N PHE A 243 -0.68 7.21 -12.38
CA PHE A 243 -0.76 5.77 -12.56
C PHE A 243 -1.65 5.53 -13.78
N SER A 244 -1.03 5.40 -14.94
CA SER A 244 -1.70 4.82 -16.10
C SER A 244 -1.99 3.38 -15.68
N PHE A 245 -3.19 3.13 -15.19
CA PHE A 245 -3.69 1.76 -15.14
C PHE A 245 -3.58 1.24 -16.58
N PRO A 246 -2.72 0.24 -16.86
CA PRO A 246 -2.81 -0.44 -18.14
C PRO A 246 -4.25 -0.88 -18.24
N GLY A 247 -4.93 -0.41 -19.27
CA GLY A 247 -6.38 -0.51 -19.43
C GLY A 247 -6.87 -1.91 -19.09
N LYS A 248 -8.01 -1.96 -18.41
CA LYS A 248 -8.87 -3.11 -18.15
C LYS A 248 -8.11 -4.43 -18.18
N CYS A 249 -7.82 -4.95 -17.01
CA CYS A 249 -7.32 -6.31 -16.88
C CYS A 249 -8.42 -7.27 -17.35
N ASP A 250 -8.56 -7.43 -18.67
CA ASP A 250 -9.51 -8.33 -19.33
C ASP A 250 -9.28 -9.80 -18.98
N ILE A 251 -8.17 -10.09 -18.30
CA ILE A 251 -7.80 -11.45 -17.91
C ILE A 251 -8.60 -11.90 -16.67
N LEU A 252 -8.88 -10.99 -15.72
CA LEU A 252 -9.67 -11.35 -14.53
C LEU A 252 -11.18 -11.32 -14.78
N GLN A 253 -11.67 -10.51 -15.73
CA GLN A 253 -13.07 -10.53 -16.12
C GLN A 253 -13.46 -11.79 -16.90
N LYS A 254 -12.54 -12.37 -17.68
CA LYS A 254 -12.78 -13.64 -18.39
C LYS A 254 -12.82 -14.85 -17.45
N SER A 255 -12.05 -14.88 -16.38
CA SER A 255 -12.08 -15.99 -15.43
C SER A 255 -13.33 -15.99 -14.52
N MET A 256 -13.95 -14.82 -14.30
CA MET A 256 -15.23 -14.71 -13.56
C MET A 256 -16.45 -15.05 -14.39
N GLN A 257 -16.44 -14.80 -15.70
CA GLN A 257 -17.58 -15.13 -16.58
C GLN A 257 -17.67 -16.63 -16.93
N PHE A 258 -16.59 -17.40 -16.80
CA PHE A 258 -16.60 -18.85 -17.11
C PHE A 258 -17.16 -19.73 -15.99
N ARG A 259 -17.46 -19.20 -14.78
CA ARG A 259 -18.00 -19.98 -13.66
C ARG A 259 -19.47 -19.75 -13.30
N ILE A 260 -20.18 -18.92 -14.07
CA ILE A 260 -21.63 -18.68 -13.84
C ILE A 260 -22.50 -19.42 -14.88
N GLY A 261 -21.89 -20.12 -15.85
CA GLY A 261 -22.57 -20.72 -17.00
C GLY A 261 -22.93 -22.20 -16.94
N ASP A 262 -22.51 -22.95 -15.94
CA ASP A 262 -22.82 -24.39 -15.87
C ASP A 262 -23.34 -24.79 -14.48
N SER A 263 -24.59 -24.49 -14.21
CA SER A 263 -25.44 -25.20 -13.23
C SER A 263 -26.89 -24.83 -13.52
N VAL A 264 -27.48 -25.56 -14.46
CA VAL A 264 -28.93 -25.82 -14.58
C VAL A 264 -29.09 -27.31 -14.55
#